data_d19a111fcb0b126b8d79d798a412e6fa
#
_entry.id   d19a111fcb0b126b8d79d798a412e6fa
#
_cell.length_a   1.000
_cell.length_b   1.000
_cell.length_c   1.000
_cell.angle_alpha   90.00
_cell.angle_beta   90.00
_cell.angle_gamma   90.00
#
_symmetry.space_group_name_H-M   'P 1'
#
loop_
_entity.id
_entity.type
_entity.pdbx_description
1 polymer ?
#
loop_
_entity_poly.entity_id
_entity_poly.type
_entity_poly.pdbx_seq_one_letter_code
_entity_poly.pdbx_strand_id
1 'polypeptide(L)'
;MATAASADLDYVRTLGADTVLDYEKQRFDGSATRVDVVLDTIGADTQQRSLRMLKPGGILVSVVSPVPESTQKRYGIRAAYFYVGVTTARLNKIAELFDGGELHTDVGTVLPLEQARTTHEMLGGAPHKCGKIVLSVAA
;
A
#
# COMPACT_ATOMS: atom_id res chain seq x y z
N MET A 1 4.06 -4.50 11.34
CA MET A 1 3.68 -3.09 11.56
C MET A 1 3.15 -2.50 10.28
N ALA A 2 2.06 -1.73 10.35
CA ALA A 2 1.46 -1.01 9.21
C ALA A 2 1.17 0.44 9.59
N THR A 3 0.94 1.30 8.60
CA THR A 3 0.42 2.66 8.78
C THR A 3 -0.95 2.77 8.11
N ALA A 4 -1.91 3.42 8.75
CA ALA A 4 -3.25 3.59 8.23
C ALA A 4 -3.84 4.95 8.64
N ALA A 5 -4.90 5.39 7.97
CA ALA A 5 -5.71 6.51 8.41
C ALA A 5 -6.48 6.17 9.68
N SER A 6 -6.90 7.18 10.43
CA SER A 6 -7.64 7.01 11.68
C SER A 6 -8.87 6.10 11.53
N ALA A 7 -9.57 6.21 10.41
CA ALA A 7 -10.79 5.43 10.12
C ALA A 7 -10.51 3.93 9.84
N ASP A 8 -9.28 3.58 9.43
CA ASP A 8 -8.95 2.24 8.93
C ASP A 8 -8.12 1.41 9.92
N LEU A 9 -7.82 1.95 11.11
CA LEU A 9 -6.93 1.29 12.08
C LEU A 9 -7.42 -0.10 12.49
N ASP A 10 -8.71 -0.23 12.80
CA ASP A 10 -9.27 -1.50 13.24
C ASP A 10 -9.32 -2.50 12.08
N TYR A 11 -9.69 -2.05 10.90
CA TYR A 11 -9.65 -2.87 9.70
C TYR A 11 -8.24 -3.46 9.45
N VAL A 12 -7.19 -2.62 9.48
CA VAL A 12 -5.81 -3.07 9.26
C VAL A 12 -5.35 -4.06 10.35
N ARG A 13 -5.84 -3.93 11.59
CA ARG A 13 -5.60 -4.93 12.64
C ARG A 13 -6.25 -6.28 12.32
N THR A 14 -7.46 -6.29 11.75
CA THR A 14 -8.13 -7.55 11.36
C THR A 14 -7.38 -8.29 10.24
N LEU A 15 -6.57 -7.58 9.45
CA LEU A 15 -5.68 -8.17 8.44
C LEU A 15 -4.40 -8.79 9.03
N GLY A 16 -4.23 -8.77 10.36
CA GLY A 16 -3.10 -9.42 11.04
C GLY A 16 -1.91 -8.50 11.31
N ALA A 17 -2.06 -7.18 11.24
CA ALA A 17 -0.99 -6.26 11.63
C ALA A 17 -0.86 -6.17 13.16
N ASP A 18 0.26 -6.61 13.74
CA ASP A 18 0.52 -6.55 15.20
C ASP A 18 0.55 -5.11 15.72
N THR A 19 1.04 -4.19 14.92
CA THR A 19 1.13 -2.76 15.26
C THR A 19 0.61 -1.93 14.10
N VAL A 20 -0.36 -1.06 14.36
CA VAL A 20 -0.89 -0.12 13.38
C VAL A 20 -0.68 1.30 13.89
N LEU A 21 -0.02 2.13 13.10
CA LEU A 21 0.24 3.54 13.39
C LEU A 21 -0.72 4.43 12.60
N ASP A 22 -1.35 5.34 13.30
CA ASP A 22 -2.21 6.37 12.72
C ASP A 22 -1.32 7.49 12.13
N TYR A 23 -1.16 7.53 10.81
CA TYR A 23 -0.30 8.51 10.16
C TYR A 23 -0.90 9.93 10.17
N GLU A 24 -2.18 10.10 10.46
CA GLU A 24 -2.85 11.40 10.58
C GLU A 24 -2.55 12.06 11.94
N LYS A 25 -2.28 11.26 12.98
CA LYS A 25 -2.05 11.75 14.34
C LYS A 25 -0.59 11.71 14.77
N GLN A 26 0.20 10.82 14.19
CA GLN A 26 1.59 10.64 14.60
C GLN A 26 2.52 10.34 13.44
N ARG A 27 3.76 10.75 13.60
CA ARG A 27 4.81 10.42 12.62
C ARG A 27 5.32 9.01 12.86
N PHE A 28 5.23 8.14 11.85
CA PHE A 28 5.73 6.76 11.94
C PHE A 28 7.27 6.70 12.02
N ASP A 29 7.98 7.66 11.40
CA ASP A 29 9.43 7.76 11.36
C ASP A 29 10.05 8.33 12.66
N GLY A 30 9.23 8.67 13.65
CA GLY A 30 9.63 9.01 15.01
C GLY A 30 9.71 7.82 15.97
N SER A 31 9.28 6.63 15.54
CA SER A 31 9.36 5.42 16.35
C SER A 31 10.81 4.98 16.56
N ALA A 32 11.14 4.54 17.78
CA ALA A 32 12.42 3.90 18.09
C ALA A 32 12.55 2.50 17.47
N THR A 33 11.44 1.90 17.05
CA THR A 33 11.42 0.55 16.48
C THR A 33 11.91 0.58 15.05
N ARG A 34 12.99 -0.17 14.77
CA ARG A 34 13.50 -0.38 13.42
C ARG A 34 13.08 -1.73 12.88
N VAL A 35 12.81 -1.78 11.57
CA VAL A 35 12.33 -2.97 10.87
C VAL A 35 13.37 -3.51 9.90
N ASP A 36 13.27 -4.78 9.56
CA ASP A 36 14.17 -5.44 8.58
C ASP A 36 13.73 -5.17 7.14
N VAL A 37 12.41 -5.03 6.94
CA VAL A 37 11.79 -4.86 5.61
C VAL A 37 10.75 -3.75 5.64
N VAL A 38 10.75 -2.92 4.61
CA VAL A 38 9.68 -1.96 4.30
C VAL A 38 9.10 -2.30 2.93
N LEU A 39 7.78 -2.45 2.85
CA LEU A 39 7.04 -2.44 1.58
C LEU A 39 6.48 -1.02 1.38
N ASP A 40 6.96 -0.35 0.36
CA ASP A 40 6.54 1.01 0.00
C ASP A 40 5.55 0.97 -1.18
N THR A 41 4.31 1.35 -0.89
CA THR A 41 3.22 1.46 -1.87
C THR A 41 2.77 2.90 -2.11
N ILE A 42 3.44 3.88 -1.47
CA ILE A 42 3.05 5.30 -1.47
C ILE A 42 4.06 6.15 -2.24
N GLY A 43 5.36 5.92 -2.02
CA GLY A 43 6.43 6.71 -2.67
C GLY A 43 6.68 8.08 -2.03
N ALA A 44 7.32 8.97 -2.80
CA ALA A 44 7.60 10.36 -2.45
C ALA A 44 8.19 10.55 -1.03
N ASP A 45 7.65 11.49 -0.24
CA ASP A 45 8.12 11.77 1.13
C ASP A 45 7.98 10.56 2.05
N THR A 46 6.91 9.77 1.91
CA THR A 46 6.71 8.56 2.70
C THR A 46 7.85 7.56 2.49
N GLN A 47 8.30 7.36 1.24
CA GLN A 47 9.46 6.50 0.95
C GLN A 47 10.72 7.03 1.64
N GLN A 48 11.01 8.32 1.55
CA GLN A 48 12.19 8.92 2.17
C GLN A 48 12.19 8.79 3.70
N ARG A 49 11.04 8.96 4.32
CA ARG A 49 10.86 8.79 5.77
C ARG A 49 11.01 7.32 6.18
N SER A 50 10.52 6.40 5.36
CA SER A 50 10.62 4.95 5.60
C SER A 50 12.05 4.43 5.62
N LEU A 51 12.98 5.07 4.90
CA LEU A 51 14.40 4.70 4.95
C LEU A 51 15.00 4.78 6.37
N ARG A 52 14.49 5.68 7.20
CA ARG A 52 14.95 5.86 8.58
C ARG A 52 14.45 4.77 9.52
N MET A 53 13.42 4.05 9.10
CA MET A 53 12.84 2.95 9.87
C MET A 53 13.58 1.63 9.68
N LEU A 54 14.42 1.53 8.66
CA LEU A 54 15.17 0.32 8.37
C LEU A 54 16.37 0.15 9.32
N LYS A 55 16.59 -1.10 9.72
CA LYS A 55 17.85 -1.51 10.33
C LYS A 55 19.00 -1.42 9.33
N PRO A 56 20.26 -1.28 9.77
CA PRO A 56 21.40 -1.46 8.87
C PRO A 56 21.32 -2.81 8.15
N GLY A 57 21.52 -2.81 6.83
CA GLY A 57 21.38 -4.00 5.99
C GLY A 57 19.93 -4.39 5.63
N GLY A 58 18.94 -3.70 6.17
CA GLY A 58 17.53 -3.90 5.82
C GLY A 58 17.22 -3.59 4.38
N ILE A 59 16.01 -3.89 3.93
CA ILE A 59 15.58 -3.71 2.54
C ILE A 59 14.29 -2.91 2.43
N LEU A 60 14.26 -1.93 1.50
CA LEU A 60 13.03 -1.29 1.05
C LEU A 60 12.63 -1.87 -0.30
N VAL A 61 11.42 -2.37 -0.38
CA VAL A 61 10.81 -2.85 -1.62
C VAL A 61 9.72 -1.85 -2.02
N SER A 62 9.87 -1.22 -3.17
CA SER A 62 8.89 -0.25 -3.67
C SER A 62 8.22 -0.73 -4.96
N VAL A 63 6.92 -0.48 -5.07
CA VAL A 63 6.13 -0.63 -6.30
C VAL A 63 5.83 0.72 -6.97
N VAL A 64 6.36 1.81 -6.40
CA VAL A 64 6.07 3.18 -6.84
C VAL A 64 7.26 3.82 -7.54
N SER A 65 8.43 3.80 -6.91
CA SER A 65 9.64 4.44 -7.46
C SER A 65 10.93 3.80 -6.94
N PRO A 66 12.01 3.82 -7.74
CA PRO A 66 13.29 3.29 -7.30
C PRO A 66 13.96 4.20 -6.26
N VAL A 67 14.73 3.60 -5.36
CA VAL A 67 15.62 4.32 -4.44
C VAL A 67 17.00 4.43 -5.07
N PRO A 68 17.55 5.65 -5.26
CA PRO A 68 18.88 5.85 -5.85
C PRO A 68 19.97 5.10 -5.08
N GLU A 69 20.98 4.58 -5.79
CA GLU A 69 22.09 3.83 -5.17
C GLU A 69 22.85 4.66 -4.13
N SER A 70 23.04 5.96 -4.40
CA SER A 70 23.66 6.89 -3.45
C SER A 70 22.88 6.97 -2.12
N THR A 71 21.56 6.93 -2.20
CA THR A 71 20.68 6.92 -1.01
C THR A 71 20.80 5.58 -0.27
N GLN A 72 20.82 4.46 -0.99
CA GLN A 72 21.01 3.13 -0.39
C GLN A 72 22.33 3.06 0.38
N LYS A 73 23.42 3.53 -0.20
CA LYS A 73 24.74 3.61 0.45
C LYS A 73 24.71 4.51 1.68
N ARG A 74 24.09 5.69 1.57
CA ARG A 74 23.99 6.65 2.69
C ARG A 74 23.27 6.08 3.91
N TYR A 75 22.22 5.29 3.69
CA TYR A 75 21.44 4.68 4.79
C TYR A 75 21.92 3.28 5.17
N GLY A 76 22.87 2.70 4.44
CA GLY A 76 23.39 1.35 4.69
C GLY A 76 22.32 0.28 4.50
N ILE A 77 21.47 0.45 3.50
CA ILE A 77 20.32 -0.43 3.21
C ILE A 77 20.40 -0.97 1.78
N ARG A 78 19.54 -1.93 1.50
CA ARG A 78 19.24 -2.40 0.14
C ARG A 78 17.90 -1.84 -0.33
N ALA A 79 17.70 -1.73 -1.63
CA ALA A 79 16.41 -1.44 -2.18
C ALA A 79 16.12 -2.28 -3.42
N ALA A 80 14.86 -2.63 -3.60
CA ALA A 80 14.34 -3.25 -4.81
C ALA A 80 13.13 -2.44 -5.31
N TYR A 81 13.05 -2.29 -6.62
CA TYR A 81 11.91 -1.69 -7.30
C TYR A 81 11.47 -2.59 -8.43
N PHE A 82 10.19 -2.79 -8.59
CA PHE A 82 9.67 -3.58 -9.69
C PHE A 82 8.38 -3.00 -10.26
N TYR A 83 8.25 -3.12 -11.58
CA TYR A 83 7.00 -2.87 -12.25
C TYR A 83 6.08 -4.10 -12.15
N VAL A 84 4.83 -3.85 -11.87
CA VAL A 84 3.80 -4.90 -11.92
C VAL A 84 3.50 -5.24 -13.39
N GLY A 85 4.00 -6.39 -13.84
CA GLY A 85 3.62 -6.92 -15.15
C GLY A 85 2.28 -7.66 -15.04
N VAL A 86 1.24 -7.16 -15.69
CA VAL A 86 -0.06 -7.83 -15.75
C VAL A 86 -0.01 -8.89 -16.86
N THR A 87 -0.24 -10.15 -16.51
CA THR A 87 -0.35 -11.28 -17.44
C THR A 87 -1.52 -12.16 -17.05
N THR A 88 -2.10 -12.88 -18.02
CA THR A 88 -3.18 -13.83 -17.77
C THR A 88 -2.80 -14.86 -16.69
N ALA A 89 -1.57 -15.37 -16.73
CA ALA A 89 -1.10 -16.33 -15.74
C ALA A 89 -1.10 -15.76 -14.31
N ARG A 90 -0.69 -14.49 -14.13
CA ARG A 90 -0.73 -13.83 -12.82
C ARG A 90 -2.16 -13.55 -12.36
N LEU A 91 -3.04 -13.12 -13.28
CA LEU A 91 -4.45 -12.91 -12.96
C LEU A 91 -5.14 -14.21 -12.57
N ASN A 92 -4.88 -15.31 -13.29
CA ASN A 92 -5.40 -16.63 -12.92
C ASN A 92 -4.91 -17.06 -11.53
N LYS A 93 -3.62 -16.83 -11.21
CA LYS A 93 -3.10 -17.15 -9.87
C LYS A 93 -3.75 -16.31 -8.77
N ILE A 94 -4.06 -15.05 -9.03
CA ILE A 94 -4.80 -14.21 -8.10
C ILE A 94 -6.24 -14.73 -7.93
N ALA A 95 -6.91 -15.12 -9.02
CA ALA A 95 -8.25 -15.70 -8.97
C ALA A 95 -8.27 -17.01 -8.13
N GLU A 96 -7.30 -17.90 -8.32
CA GLU A 96 -7.15 -19.10 -7.51
C GLU A 96 -7.04 -18.80 -6.00
N LEU A 97 -6.27 -17.75 -5.62
CA LEU A 97 -6.15 -17.33 -4.24
C LEU A 97 -7.46 -16.77 -3.66
N PHE A 98 -8.24 -16.07 -4.48
CA PHE A 98 -9.58 -15.62 -4.10
C PHE A 98 -10.53 -16.80 -3.91
N ASP A 99 -10.58 -17.73 -4.88
CA ASP A 99 -11.44 -18.90 -4.84
C ASP A 99 -11.08 -19.83 -3.68
N GLY A 100 -9.79 -19.90 -3.31
CA GLY A 100 -9.28 -20.64 -2.15
C GLY A 100 -9.50 -19.93 -0.81
N GLY A 101 -9.99 -18.69 -0.80
CA GLY A 101 -10.17 -17.90 0.43
C GLY A 101 -8.88 -17.40 1.07
N GLU A 102 -7.74 -17.50 0.36
CA GLU A 102 -6.44 -17.04 0.84
C GLU A 102 -6.24 -15.52 0.60
N LEU A 103 -6.99 -14.94 -0.33
CA LEU A 103 -6.97 -13.52 -0.65
C LEU A 103 -8.38 -12.94 -0.56
N HIS A 104 -8.50 -11.80 0.10
CA HIS A 104 -9.74 -11.05 0.21
C HIS A 104 -9.55 -9.63 -0.33
N THR A 105 -10.63 -9.03 -0.81
CA THR A 105 -10.66 -7.61 -1.18
C THR A 105 -11.98 -7.01 -0.75
N ASP A 106 -11.92 -5.78 -0.30
CA ASP A 106 -13.11 -5.02 0.03
C ASP A 106 -13.50 -4.12 -1.15
N VAL A 107 -14.76 -4.21 -1.56
CA VAL A 107 -15.38 -3.29 -2.51
C VAL A 107 -16.19 -2.27 -1.73
N GLY A 108 -15.66 -1.05 -1.63
CA GLY A 108 -16.30 0.04 -0.90
C GLY A 108 -17.41 0.69 -1.71
N THR A 109 -17.16 0.96 -2.98
CA THR A 109 -18.08 1.72 -3.84
C THR A 109 -18.17 1.07 -5.21
N VAL A 110 -19.40 0.85 -5.69
CA VAL A 110 -19.68 0.43 -7.07
C VAL A 110 -20.49 1.52 -7.74
N LEU A 111 -20.04 2.01 -8.88
CA LEU A 111 -20.70 3.04 -9.66
C LEU A 111 -20.87 2.56 -11.12
N PRO A 112 -21.90 3.02 -11.84
CA PRO A 112 -22.02 2.75 -13.26
C PRO A 112 -20.89 3.45 -14.04
N LEU A 113 -20.56 2.93 -15.22
CA LEU A 113 -19.44 3.42 -16.04
C LEU A 113 -19.56 4.92 -16.36
N GLU A 114 -20.77 5.42 -16.53
CA GLU A 114 -21.07 6.83 -16.82
C GLU A 114 -20.60 7.76 -15.69
N GLN A 115 -20.42 7.23 -14.49
CA GLN A 115 -19.90 7.97 -13.32
C GLN A 115 -18.38 7.82 -13.12
N ALA A 116 -17.64 7.42 -14.13
CA ALA A 116 -16.18 7.31 -14.07
C ALA A 116 -15.49 8.61 -13.59
N ARG A 117 -16.04 9.79 -13.95
CA ARG A 117 -15.55 11.07 -13.43
C ARG A 117 -15.59 11.13 -11.91
N THR A 118 -16.72 10.73 -11.31
CA THR A 118 -16.89 10.72 -9.85
C THR A 118 -15.88 9.79 -9.17
N THR A 119 -15.56 8.63 -9.80
CA THR A 119 -14.53 7.73 -9.25
C THR A 119 -13.14 8.39 -9.25
N HIS A 120 -12.80 9.17 -10.27
CA HIS A 120 -11.54 9.92 -10.29
C HIS A 120 -11.49 11.03 -9.23
N GLU A 121 -12.61 11.69 -8.98
CA GLU A 121 -12.72 12.68 -7.89
C GLU A 121 -12.54 12.02 -6.52
N MET A 122 -13.11 10.83 -6.31
CA MET A 122 -12.90 10.02 -5.10
C MET A 122 -11.43 9.61 -4.92
N LEU A 123 -10.77 9.16 -5.97
CA LEU A 123 -9.33 8.89 -5.95
C LEU A 123 -8.49 10.15 -5.67
N GLY A 124 -8.98 11.31 -6.04
CA GLY A 124 -8.39 12.62 -5.76
C GLY A 124 -8.63 13.13 -4.34
N GLY A 125 -9.34 12.37 -3.49
CA GLY A 125 -9.60 12.72 -2.09
C GLY A 125 -11.04 13.11 -1.77
N ALA A 126 -11.98 13.02 -2.73
CA ALA A 126 -13.39 13.18 -2.40
C ALA A 126 -13.88 12.03 -1.50
N PRO A 127 -14.83 12.28 -0.57
CA PRO A 127 -15.32 11.27 0.35
C PRO A 127 -15.85 10.02 -0.35
N HIS A 128 -15.41 8.84 0.08
CA HIS A 128 -15.90 7.54 -0.37
C HIS A 128 -15.77 6.49 0.72
N LYS A 129 -16.43 5.35 0.55
CA LYS A 129 -16.25 4.22 1.45
C LYS A 129 -14.85 3.61 1.28
N CYS A 130 -14.26 3.14 2.38
CA CYS A 130 -13.03 2.36 2.34
C CYS A 130 -13.20 1.12 1.44
N GLY A 131 -12.14 0.72 0.75
CA GLY A 131 -12.13 -0.39 -0.20
C GLY A 131 -11.96 0.05 -1.65
N LYS A 132 -12.05 -0.91 -2.55
CA LYS A 132 -11.92 -0.66 -4.00
C LYS A 132 -13.11 0.13 -4.54
N ILE A 133 -12.83 1.06 -5.44
CA ILE A 133 -13.86 1.73 -6.24
C ILE A 133 -13.97 0.96 -7.56
N VAL A 134 -15.16 0.44 -7.86
CA VAL A 134 -15.43 -0.42 -9.02
C VAL A 134 -16.42 0.26 -9.94
N LEU A 135 -16.17 0.20 -11.24
CA LEU A 135 -17.12 0.61 -12.27
C LEU A 135 -17.85 -0.60 -12.83
N SER A 136 -19.18 -0.59 -12.80
CA SER A 136 -20.02 -1.58 -13.47
C SER A 136 -20.17 -1.19 -14.93
N VAL A 137 -19.79 -2.09 -15.85
CA VAL A 137 -19.91 -1.91 -17.32
C VAL A 137 -21.07 -2.66 -17.93
N ALA A 138 -21.78 -3.44 -17.14
CA ALA A 138 -23.01 -4.14 -17.56
C ALA A 138 -24.12 -3.85 -16.55
N ALA A 139 -25.32 -3.62 -17.05
CA ALA A 139 -26.53 -3.55 -16.25
C ALA A 139 -27.00 -4.97 -15.89
#